data_06d1e44d6a0c3355d480d5cb08f3d0d9
#
_entry.id   06d1e44d6a0c3355d480d5cb08f3d0d9
#
_cell.length_a   1.000
_cell.length_b   1.000
_cell.length_c   1.000
_cell.angle_alpha   90.00
_cell.angle_beta   90.00
_cell.angle_gamma   90.00
#
_symmetry.space_group_name_H-M   'P 1'
#
loop_
_entity.id
_entity.type
_entity.pdbx_description
1 polymer ?
#
loop_
_entity_poly.entity_id
_entity_poly.type
_entity_poly.pdbx_seq_one_letter_code
_entity_poly.pdbx_strand_id
1 'polypeptide(L)'
;MKFTKQNIEKLNKQAIEANDGLTESVTNYILDKFDEYDDPKQIVLEVLEHGCVSGIVGELIYYSDTTAYYAKNKDAINHLLYEQMEECGEHDLTKLFGGDVSWDPEDPLALDDYNQNILAWFGFETTMRNVALQFDELEELV
;
A
#
# COMPACT_ATOMS: atom_id res chain seq x y z
N MET A 1 11.39 -10.65 13.26
CA MET A 1 10.69 -11.78 12.60
C MET A 1 11.40 -12.08 11.29
N LYS A 2 11.56 -13.34 10.95
CA LYS A 2 12.16 -13.72 9.67
C LYS A 2 11.16 -13.60 8.53
N PHE A 3 11.62 -13.25 7.35
CA PHE A 3 10.79 -13.15 6.15
C PHE A 3 10.56 -14.54 5.56
N THR A 4 9.51 -15.18 6.05
CA THR A 4 9.10 -16.52 5.62
C THR A 4 7.63 -16.52 5.24
N LYS A 5 7.24 -17.47 4.40
CA LYS A 5 5.85 -17.63 3.98
C LYS A 5 4.92 -17.80 5.19
N GLN A 6 5.34 -18.58 6.18
CA GLN A 6 4.57 -18.79 7.41
C GLN A 6 4.33 -17.51 8.19
N ASN A 7 5.35 -16.66 8.31
CA ASN A 7 5.21 -15.39 9.02
C ASN A 7 4.31 -14.41 8.28
N ILE A 8 4.34 -14.42 6.95
CA ILE A 8 3.45 -13.60 6.15
C ILE A 8 2.00 -14.10 6.26
N GLU A 9 1.79 -15.41 6.23
CA GLU A 9 0.48 -16.01 6.47
C GLU A 9 -0.09 -15.63 7.85
N LYS A 10 0.77 -15.57 8.87
CA LYS A 10 0.40 -15.13 10.20
C LYS A 10 -0.07 -13.67 10.22
N LEU A 11 0.69 -12.78 9.56
CA LEU A 11 0.29 -11.37 9.44
C LEU A 11 -1.01 -11.21 8.67
N ASN A 12 -1.19 -11.98 7.60
CA ASN A 12 -2.42 -11.98 6.82
C ASN A 12 -3.62 -12.37 7.69
N LYS A 13 -3.49 -13.45 8.46
CA LYS A 13 -4.55 -13.91 9.36
C LYS A 13 -4.88 -12.85 10.41
N GLN A 14 -3.86 -12.23 11.00
CA GLN A 14 -4.06 -11.16 11.98
C GLN A 14 -4.79 -9.97 11.38
N ALA A 15 -4.45 -9.61 10.14
CA ALA A 15 -5.09 -8.52 9.43
C ALA A 15 -6.57 -8.81 9.17
N ILE A 16 -6.90 -10.03 8.76
CA ILE A 16 -8.29 -10.45 8.55
C ILE A 16 -9.08 -10.35 9.86
N GLU A 17 -8.53 -10.85 10.95
CA GLU A 17 -9.18 -10.82 12.28
C GLU A 17 -9.37 -9.39 12.78
N ALA A 18 -8.48 -8.47 12.42
CA ALA A 18 -8.54 -7.06 12.82
C ALA A 18 -9.31 -6.18 11.84
N ASN A 19 -9.86 -6.73 10.77
CA ASN A 19 -10.48 -5.97 9.67
C ASN A 19 -9.53 -4.94 9.04
N ASP A 20 -8.25 -5.25 9.01
CA ASP A 20 -7.23 -4.41 8.38
C ASP A 20 -7.09 -4.81 6.91
N GLY A 21 -7.93 -4.22 6.07
CA GLY A 21 -8.00 -4.54 4.65
C GLY A 21 -6.75 -4.16 3.86
N LEU A 22 -6.02 -3.15 4.30
CA LEU A 22 -4.77 -2.76 3.63
C LEU A 22 -3.68 -3.81 3.87
N THR A 23 -3.47 -4.22 5.11
CA THR A 23 -2.47 -5.25 5.44
C THR A 23 -2.87 -6.60 4.84
N GLU A 24 -4.15 -6.93 4.84
CA GLU A 24 -4.65 -8.14 4.18
C GLU A 24 -4.28 -8.14 2.69
N SER A 25 -4.54 -7.04 2.00
CA SER A 25 -4.25 -6.90 0.56
C SER A 25 -2.77 -7.03 0.26
N VAL A 26 -1.92 -6.39 1.05
CA VAL A 26 -0.47 -6.41 0.87
C VAL A 26 0.09 -7.82 1.14
N THR A 27 -0.34 -8.46 2.21
CA THR A 27 0.13 -9.81 2.54
C THR A 27 -0.37 -10.84 1.52
N ASN A 28 -1.59 -10.70 1.00
CA ASN A 28 -2.07 -11.52 -0.11
C ASN A 28 -1.20 -11.34 -1.36
N TYR A 29 -0.84 -10.11 -1.70
CA TYR A 29 0.03 -9.82 -2.83
C TYR A 29 1.39 -10.54 -2.68
N ILE A 30 1.99 -10.48 -1.51
CA ILE A 30 3.25 -11.15 -1.23
C ILE A 30 3.09 -12.67 -1.34
N LEU A 31 2.04 -13.23 -0.75
CA LEU A 31 1.79 -14.67 -0.77
C LEU A 31 1.58 -15.20 -2.19
N ASP A 32 0.83 -14.47 -3.01
CA ASP A 32 0.55 -14.88 -4.39
C ASP A 32 1.82 -14.95 -5.24
N LYS A 33 2.83 -14.14 -4.93
CA LYS A 33 4.08 -14.06 -5.68
C LYS A 33 5.26 -14.77 -5.02
N PHE A 34 5.07 -15.28 -3.81
CA PHE A 34 6.17 -15.78 -2.97
C PHE A 34 7.00 -16.86 -3.66
N ASP A 35 6.33 -17.83 -4.27
CA ASP A 35 6.99 -18.97 -4.91
C ASP A 35 7.50 -18.67 -6.34
N GLU A 36 7.16 -17.50 -6.88
CA GLU A 36 7.57 -17.09 -8.24
C GLU A 36 8.95 -16.43 -8.27
N TYR A 37 9.49 -16.03 -7.12
CA TYR A 37 10.75 -15.31 -7.00
C TYR A 37 11.82 -16.19 -6.39
N ASP A 38 13.05 -16.13 -6.93
CA ASP A 38 14.21 -16.80 -6.34
C ASP A 38 14.52 -16.23 -4.96
N ASP A 39 14.42 -14.91 -4.82
CA ASP A 39 14.53 -14.21 -3.55
C ASP A 39 13.21 -13.48 -3.27
N PRO A 40 12.35 -14.02 -2.40
CA PRO A 40 11.03 -13.41 -2.14
C PRO A 40 11.09 -11.98 -1.58
N LYS A 41 12.22 -11.56 -1.01
CA LYS A 41 12.38 -10.17 -0.55
C LYS A 41 12.26 -9.17 -1.70
N GLN A 42 12.57 -9.58 -2.92
CA GLN A 42 12.43 -8.73 -4.10
C GLN A 42 11.00 -8.31 -4.38
N ILE A 43 10.02 -9.10 -3.95
CA ILE A 43 8.60 -8.72 -4.07
C ILE A 43 8.36 -7.39 -3.38
N VAL A 44 8.86 -7.26 -2.15
CA VAL A 44 8.72 -6.06 -1.33
C VAL A 44 9.57 -4.91 -1.89
N LEU A 45 10.85 -5.20 -2.17
CA LEU A 45 11.80 -4.18 -2.62
C LEU A 45 11.40 -3.54 -3.95
N GLU A 46 10.87 -4.31 -4.89
CA GLU A 46 10.40 -3.78 -6.16
C GLU A 46 9.25 -2.79 -5.98
N VAL A 47 8.31 -3.07 -5.08
CA VAL A 47 7.22 -2.15 -4.77
C VAL A 47 7.77 -0.86 -4.18
N LEU A 48 8.69 -0.95 -3.22
CA LEU A 48 9.22 0.21 -2.51
C LEU A 48 10.17 1.06 -3.36
N GLU A 49 10.89 0.44 -4.32
CA GLU A 49 11.80 1.16 -5.21
C GLU A 49 11.08 1.87 -6.34
N HIS A 50 10.04 1.25 -6.88
CA HIS A 50 9.39 1.73 -8.09
C HIS A 50 8.03 2.38 -7.84
N GLY A 51 7.36 1.98 -6.76
CA GLY A 51 6.06 2.52 -6.41
C GLY A 51 5.02 2.32 -7.51
N CYS A 52 4.10 3.25 -7.66
CA CYS A 52 3.05 3.18 -8.68
C CYS A 52 3.57 3.33 -10.11
N VAL A 53 4.80 3.78 -10.26
CA VAL A 53 5.44 3.95 -11.57
C VAL A 53 5.81 2.59 -12.15
N SER A 54 6.01 1.58 -11.29
CA SER A 54 6.33 0.23 -11.73
C SER A 54 5.08 -0.50 -12.20
N GLY A 55 5.27 -1.44 -13.13
CA GLY A 55 4.19 -2.31 -13.57
C GLY A 55 3.63 -3.20 -12.48
N ILE A 56 4.36 -3.40 -11.37
CA ILE A 56 3.96 -4.27 -10.28
C ILE A 56 2.75 -3.71 -9.53
N VAL A 57 2.87 -2.50 -9.02
CA VAL A 57 1.76 -1.85 -8.31
C VAL A 57 0.70 -1.39 -9.30
N GLY A 58 1.12 -0.91 -10.47
CA GLY A 58 0.21 -0.55 -11.54
C GLY A 58 -0.67 -1.73 -11.97
N GLU A 59 -0.09 -2.92 -12.09
CA GLU A 59 -0.84 -4.14 -12.41
C GLU A 59 -1.88 -4.46 -11.34
N LEU A 60 -1.51 -4.34 -10.06
CA LEU A 60 -2.44 -4.63 -8.98
C LEU A 60 -3.58 -3.61 -8.88
N ILE A 61 -3.27 -2.33 -9.00
CA ILE A 61 -4.24 -1.26 -8.76
C ILE A 61 -4.97 -0.84 -10.04
N TYR A 62 -4.26 -0.78 -11.18
CA TYR A 62 -4.84 -0.36 -12.45
C TYR A 62 -5.86 -1.35 -13.00
N TYR A 63 -5.55 -2.63 -12.92
CA TYR A 63 -6.42 -3.67 -13.45
C TYR A 63 -7.43 -4.18 -12.42
N SER A 64 -7.31 -3.74 -11.17
CA SER A 64 -8.35 -3.91 -10.17
C SER A 64 -9.31 -2.74 -10.24
N ASP A 65 -10.44 -2.86 -9.60
CA ASP A 65 -11.37 -1.75 -9.45
C ASP A 65 -10.81 -0.76 -8.42
N THR A 66 -10.04 0.24 -8.89
CA THR A 66 -9.40 1.25 -8.06
C THR A 66 -10.42 2.02 -7.22
N THR A 67 -11.58 2.30 -7.81
CA THR A 67 -12.68 2.96 -7.11
C THR A 67 -13.17 2.12 -5.95
N ALA A 68 -13.40 0.83 -6.18
CA ALA A 68 -13.84 -0.10 -5.14
C ALA A 68 -12.79 -0.28 -4.06
N TYR A 69 -11.50 -0.38 -4.45
CA TYR A 69 -10.39 -0.50 -3.51
C TYR A 69 -10.32 0.72 -2.59
N TYR A 70 -10.35 1.93 -3.17
CA TYR A 70 -10.31 3.17 -2.41
C TYR A 70 -11.54 3.29 -1.51
N ALA A 71 -12.73 3.05 -2.03
CA ALA A 71 -13.96 3.13 -1.26
C ALA A 71 -13.97 2.15 -0.08
N LYS A 72 -13.50 0.93 -0.29
CA LYS A 72 -13.41 -0.10 0.75
C LYS A 72 -12.43 0.28 1.86
N ASN A 73 -11.30 0.90 1.49
CA ASN A 73 -10.20 1.18 2.41
C ASN A 73 -10.06 2.68 2.72
N LYS A 74 -11.07 3.48 2.41
CA LYS A 74 -11.04 4.94 2.54
C LYS A 74 -10.55 5.42 3.91
N ASP A 75 -11.13 4.91 4.98
CA ASP A 75 -10.80 5.36 6.33
C ASP A 75 -9.35 5.03 6.68
N ALA A 76 -8.88 3.84 6.32
CA ALA A 76 -7.50 3.44 6.55
C ALA A 76 -6.51 4.26 5.72
N ILE A 77 -6.83 4.51 4.45
CA ILE A 77 -6.00 5.34 3.57
C ILE A 77 -5.94 6.78 4.08
N ASN A 78 -7.07 7.34 4.47
CA ASN A 78 -7.14 8.69 5.02
C ASN A 78 -6.33 8.81 6.32
N HIS A 79 -6.39 7.79 7.16
CA HIS A 79 -5.60 7.76 8.40
C HIS A 79 -4.09 7.80 8.10
N LEU A 80 -3.63 6.99 7.16
CA LEU A 80 -2.22 7.01 6.73
C LEU A 80 -1.83 8.36 6.15
N LEU A 81 -2.73 8.97 5.38
CA LEU A 81 -2.48 10.28 4.77
C LEU A 81 -2.35 11.37 5.84
N TYR A 82 -3.22 11.38 6.83
CA TYR A 82 -3.13 12.33 7.94
C TYR A 82 -1.84 12.14 8.73
N GLU A 83 -1.43 10.90 8.99
CA GLU A 83 -0.17 10.62 9.66
C GLU A 83 1.02 11.15 8.87
N GLN A 84 1.02 10.97 7.55
CA GLN A 84 2.06 11.47 6.67
C GLN A 84 2.13 12.99 6.70
N MET A 85 0.99 13.67 6.66
CA MET A 85 0.91 15.12 6.74
C MET A 85 1.48 15.65 8.06
N GLU A 86 1.15 15.02 9.17
CA GLU A 86 1.66 15.41 10.48
C GLU A 86 3.17 15.20 10.60
N GLU A 87 3.67 14.07 10.09
CA GLU A 87 5.09 13.76 10.14
C GLU A 87 5.95 14.74 9.35
N CYS A 88 5.53 15.08 8.13
CA CYS A 88 6.33 15.94 7.25
C CYS A 88 5.98 17.42 7.37
N GLY A 89 4.91 17.77 8.09
CA GLY A 89 4.45 19.15 8.24
C GLY A 89 3.87 19.75 6.96
N GLU A 90 3.58 18.93 5.95
CA GLU A 90 3.01 19.38 4.68
C GLU A 90 1.58 18.90 4.55
N HIS A 91 0.65 19.84 4.37
CA HIS A 91 -0.78 19.55 4.27
C HIS A 91 -1.35 19.81 2.87
N ASP A 92 -0.49 20.17 1.91
CA ASP A 92 -0.87 20.37 0.53
C ASP A 92 -0.61 19.08 -0.26
N LEU A 93 -1.68 18.42 -0.69
CA LEU A 93 -1.61 17.16 -1.42
C LEU A 93 -0.86 17.30 -2.75
N THR A 94 -0.96 18.46 -3.39
CA THR A 94 -0.24 18.72 -4.64
C THR A 94 1.26 18.63 -4.42
N LYS A 95 1.75 19.14 -3.28
CA LYS A 95 3.18 19.07 -2.95
C LYS A 95 3.61 17.68 -2.54
N LEU A 96 2.75 16.94 -1.83
CA LEU A 96 3.06 15.58 -1.38
C LEU A 96 3.17 14.59 -2.55
N PHE A 97 2.28 14.70 -3.53
CA PHE A 97 2.18 13.73 -4.62
C PHE A 97 2.68 14.27 -5.98
N GLY A 98 3.02 15.54 -6.05
CA GLY A 98 3.57 16.13 -7.28
C GLY A 98 2.58 16.15 -8.43
N GLY A 99 1.54 16.92 -8.32
CA GLY A 99 0.51 17.04 -9.36
C GLY A 99 -0.74 17.66 -8.79
N ASP A 100 -1.76 17.78 -9.63
CA ASP A 100 -3.01 18.42 -9.26
C ASP A 100 -3.92 17.37 -8.63
N VAL A 101 -3.78 17.13 -7.32
CA VAL A 101 -4.56 16.12 -6.60
C VAL A 101 -5.71 16.80 -5.88
N SER A 102 -6.93 16.52 -6.33
CA SER A 102 -8.16 16.90 -5.65
C SER A 102 -8.61 15.76 -4.76
N TRP A 103 -8.87 16.05 -3.49
CA TRP A 103 -9.20 15.02 -2.51
C TRP A 103 -10.33 15.50 -1.60
N ASP A 104 -11.38 14.69 -1.56
CA ASP A 104 -12.50 14.87 -0.62
C ASP A 104 -12.67 13.56 0.15
N PRO A 105 -12.29 13.51 1.44
CA PRO A 105 -12.42 12.28 2.22
C PRO A 105 -13.86 11.83 2.44
N GLU A 106 -14.83 12.73 2.26
CA GLU A 106 -16.24 12.41 2.43
C GLU A 106 -16.88 11.79 1.19
N ASP A 107 -16.29 12.01 0.02
CA ASP A 107 -16.82 11.47 -1.24
C ASP A 107 -15.69 10.96 -2.14
N PRO A 108 -15.24 9.70 -1.92
CA PRO A 108 -14.18 9.13 -2.74
C PRO A 108 -14.58 8.95 -4.20
N LEU A 109 -15.86 8.86 -4.49
CA LEU A 109 -16.35 8.69 -5.86
C LEU A 109 -16.36 10.00 -6.65
N ALA A 110 -16.18 11.14 -5.98
CA ALA A 110 -16.00 12.42 -6.66
C ALA A 110 -14.62 12.59 -7.26
N LEU A 111 -13.66 11.76 -6.83
CA LEU A 111 -12.30 11.76 -7.39
C LEU A 111 -12.30 11.13 -8.77
N ASP A 112 -11.51 11.69 -9.69
CA ASP A 112 -11.28 11.05 -10.96
C ASP A 112 -10.42 9.77 -10.80
N ASP A 113 -10.37 8.94 -11.83
CA ASP A 113 -9.67 7.65 -11.79
C ASP A 113 -8.19 7.82 -11.47
N TYR A 114 -7.58 8.89 -11.96
CA TYR A 114 -6.17 9.18 -11.72
C TYR A 114 -5.92 9.45 -10.24
N ASN A 115 -6.72 10.31 -9.60
CA ASN A 115 -6.57 10.65 -8.19
C ASN A 115 -6.89 9.48 -7.28
N GLN A 116 -7.92 8.70 -7.60
CA GLN A 116 -8.23 7.46 -6.87
C GLN A 116 -7.07 6.48 -6.93
N ASN A 117 -6.46 6.35 -8.10
CA ASN A 117 -5.33 5.45 -8.29
C ASN A 117 -4.12 5.90 -7.46
N ILE A 118 -3.83 7.20 -7.40
CA ILE A 118 -2.75 7.75 -6.59
C ILE A 118 -2.97 7.46 -5.11
N LEU A 119 -4.16 7.71 -4.60
CA LEU A 119 -4.47 7.50 -3.19
C LEU A 119 -4.51 6.02 -2.81
N ALA A 120 -5.06 5.18 -3.67
CA ALA A 120 -5.03 3.74 -3.48
C ALA A 120 -3.60 3.21 -3.46
N TRP A 121 -2.78 3.66 -4.40
CA TRP A 121 -1.37 3.31 -4.45
C TRP A 121 -0.60 3.78 -3.21
N PHE A 122 -0.86 5.02 -2.77
CA PHE A 122 -0.25 5.54 -1.55
C PHE A 122 -0.53 4.62 -0.36
N GLY A 123 -1.78 4.19 -0.20
CA GLY A 123 -2.15 3.26 0.86
C GLY A 123 -1.44 1.92 0.73
N PHE A 124 -1.32 1.39 -0.48
CA PHE A 124 -0.64 0.12 -0.74
C PHE A 124 0.86 0.19 -0.43
N GLU A 125 1.55 1.21 -0.96
CA GLU A 125 2.99 1.36 -0.74
C GLU A 125 3.32 1.60 0.74
N THR A 126 2.59 2.48 1.40
CA THR A 126 2.79 2.77 2.83
C THR A 126 2.58 1.52 3.67
N THR A 127 1.55 0.73 3.36
CA THR A 127 1.30 -0.53 4.07
C THR A 127 2.38 -1.56 3.78
N MET A 128 2.86 -1.64 2.54
CA MET A 128 3.98 -2.52 2.19
C MET A 128 5.22 -2.19 3.02
N ARG A 129 5.52 -0.90 3.19
CA ARG A 129 6.64 -0.44 4.01
C ARG A 129 6.44 -0.86 5.47
N ASN A 130 5.25 -0.67 6.01
CA ASN A 130 4.94 -1.05 7.39
C ASN A 130 5.05 -2.56 7.61
N VAL A 131 4.62 -3.36 6.64
CA VAL A 131 4.81 -4.81 6.68
C VAL A 131 6.29 -5.17 6.65
N ALA A 132 7.05 -4.54 5.75
CA ALA A 132 8.49 -4.79 5.61
C ALA A 132 9.27 -4.52 6.90
N LEU A 133 8.89 -3.48 7.63
CA LEU A 133 9.56 -3.10 8.89
C LEU A 133 9.38 -4.15 10.00
N GLN A 134 8.48 -5.09 9.87
CA GLN A 134 8.29 -6.17 10.82
C GLN A 134 9.27 -7.33 10.61
N PHE A 135 10.04 -7.31 9.53
CA PHE A 135 10.99 -8.35 9.18
C PHE A 135 12.43 -7.83 9.29
N ASP A 136 13.23 -8.49 10.11
CA ASP A 136 14.62 -8.07 10.39
C ASP A 136 15.45 -7.93 9.11
N GLU A 137 15.24 -8.83 8.15
CA GLU A 137 15.97 -8.85 6.88
C GLU A 137 15.64 -7.68 5.96
N LEU A 138 14.46 -7.07 6.15
CA LEU A 138 13.98 -5.97 5.31
C LEU A 138 14.09 -4.61 6.00
N GLU A 139 14.14 -4.58 7.32
CA GLU A 139 14.19 -3.33 8.11
C GLU A 139 15.36 -2.44 7.71
N GLU A 140 16.52 -3.03 7.43
CA GLU A 140 17.71 -2.29 7.01
C GLU A 140 17.64 -1.79 5.56
N LEU A 141 16.73 -2.36 4.74
CA LEU A 141 16.64 -2.07 3.31
C LEU A 141 15.51 -1.08 2.99
N VAL A 142 14.73 -0.73 3.99
CA VAL A 142 13.52 0.11 3.82
C VAL A 142 13.75 1.54 4.34
#